data_d7c7898849f01cecfed79cea1034a129
#
_entry.id   d7c7898849f01cecfed79cea1034a129
#
_cell.length_a   1.000
_cell.length_b   1.000
_cell.length_c   1.000
_cell.angle_alpha   90.00
_cell.angle_beta   90.00
_cell.angle_gamma   90.00
#
_symmetry.space_group_name_H-M   'P 1'
#
loop_
_entity.id
_entity.type
_entity.pdbx_description
1 polymer ?
#
loop_
_entity_poly.entity_id
_entity_poly.type
_entity_poly.pdbx_seq_one_letter_code
_entity_poly.pdbx_strand_id
1 'polypeptide(L)'
;MADFGGEVPVAIEDLVKLPGVGRKTAHVVRGNAFGLPGLTVDTHFQRLVHRLGLTDEKDPVAIEKAIGEMIEKREWTMFSHRIIFCGRRVCHARKAACGACPLAYDCPSFGQAGPIEWTEAEKLVTGTERDHILSMVGESRE
;
A
#
# COMPACT_ATOMS: atom_id res chain seq x y z
N MET A 1 18.46 18.60 -15.58
CA MET A 1 19.53 17.87 -16.31
C MET A 1 20.91 18.38 -15.96
N ALA A 2 21.10 19.71 -15.88
CA ALA A 2 22.41 20.31 -15.58
C ALA A 2 22.94 19.94 -14.17
N ASP A 3 22.08 19.73 -13.20
CA ASP A 3 22.46 19.51 -11.78
C ASP A 3 23.07 18.13 -11.51
N PHE A 4 22.83 17.14 -12.39
CA PHE A 4 23.24 15.74 -12.17
C PHE A 4 23.98 15.15 -13.38
N GLY A 5 24.63 15.99 -14.21
CA GLY A 5 25.41 15.52 -15.34
C GLY A 5 24.63 14.78 -16.43
N GLY A 6 23.31 14.99 -16.50
CA GLY A 6 22.43 14.32 -17.44
C GLY A 6 21.94 12.93 -17.00
N GLU A 7 22.31 12.48 -15.81
CA GLU A 7 21.86 11.19 -15.24
C GLU A 7 20.78 11.40 -14.19
N VAL A 8 19.92 10.40 -14.01
CA VAL A 8 18.91 10.40 -12.94
C VAL A 8 19.59 10.02 -11.62
N PRO A 9 19.51 10.86 -10.57
CA PRO A 9 20.14 10.56 -9.29
C PRO A 9 19.41 9.40 -8.57
N VAL A 10 20.13 8.71 -7.67
CA VAL A 10 19.63 7.55 -6.93
C VAL A 10 19.17 7.92 -5.52
N ALA A 11 19.83 8.88 -4.87
CA ALA A 11 19.48 9.29 -3.50
C ALA A 11 18.13 10.03 -3.47
N ILE A 12 17.32 9.77 -2.44
CA ILE A 12 16.00 10.41 -2.25
C ILE A 12 16.14 11.94 -2.23
N GLU A 13 17.12 12.45 -1.52
CA GLU A 13 17.37 13.88 -1.36
C GLU A 13 17.64 14.57 -2.72
N ASP A 14 18.26 13.85 -3.64
CA ASP A 14 18.56 14.35 -4.99
C ASP A 14 17.38 14.18 -5.93
N LEU A 15 16.65 13.05 -5.83
CA LEU A 15 15.46 12.80 -6.66
C LEU A 15 14.37 13.85 -6.43
N VAL A 16 14.14 14.25 -5.19
CA VAL A 16 13.11 15.26 -4.86
C VAL A 16 13.46 16.66 -5.35
N LYS A 17 14.71 16.93 -5.74
CA LYS A 17 15.13 18.18 -6.36
C LYS A 17 14.71 18.29 -7.82
N LEU A 18 14.39 17.17 -8.45
CA LEU A 18 13.94 17.17 -9.86
C LEU A 18 12.54 17.78 -9.97
N PRO A 19 12.28 18.58 -11.05
CA PRO A 19 10.94 19.13 -11.27
C PRO A 19 9.86 18.05 -11.33
N GLY A 20 8.77 18.23 -10.56
CA GLY A 20 7.64 17.31 -10.52
C GLY A 20 7.87 16.03 -9.72
N VAL A 21 9.02 15.87 -9.07
CA VAL A 21 9.31 14.68 -8.25
C VAL A 21 9.18 15.01 -6.76
N GLY A 22 8.10 14.50 -6.16
CA GLY A 22 7.92 14.49 -4.71
C GLY A 22 8.52 13.24 -4.07
N ARG A 23 8.45 13.15 -2.75
CA ARG A 23 9.01 12.03 -1.99
C ARG A 23 8.43 10.67 -2.39
N LYS A 24 7.12 10.60 -2.59
CA LYS A 24 6.44 9.38 -3.07
C LYS A 24 7.00 8.92 -4.42
N THR A 25 7.09 9.83 -5.40
CA THR A 25 7.62 9.53 -6.74
C THR A 25 9.09 9.10 -6.66
N ALA A 26 9.88 9.73 -5.81
CA ALA A 26 11.27 9.35 -5.58
C ALA A 26 11.40 7.90 -5.08
N HIS A 27 10.55 7.48 -4.14
CA HIS A 27 10.54 6.09 -3.65
C HIS A 27 10.11 5.09 -4.72
N VAL A 28 9.11 5.44 -5.54
CA VAL A 28 8.68 4.60 -6.67
C VAL A 28 9.83 4.41 -7.67
N VAL A 29 10.52 5.49 -8.04
CA VAL A 29 11.67 5.42 -8.95
C VAL A 29 12.78 4.55 -8.39
N ARG A 30 13.14 4.72 -7.11
CA ARG A 30 14.17 3.88 -6.47
C ARG A 30 13.81 2.41 -6.49
N GLY A 31 12.59 2.07 -6.13
CA GLY A 31 12.13 0.67 -6.08
C GLY A 31 12.05 0.02 -7.44
N ASN A 32 11.47 0.70 -8.42
CA ASN A 32 11.16 0.15 -9.73
C ASN A 32 12.31 0.26 -10.74
N ALA A 33 13.06 1.36 -10.74
CA ALA A 33 14.13 1.60 -11.71
C ALA A 33 15.51 1.13 -11.23
N PHE A 34 15.77 1.24 -9.94
CA PHE A 34 17.11 0.94 -9.38
C PHE A 34 17.13 -0.30 -8.49
N GLY A 35 15.98 -0.91 -8.19
CA GLY A 35 15.90 -2.06 -7.28
C GLY A 35 16.30 -1.75 -5.84
N LEU A 36 16.25 -0.46 -5.43
CA LEU A 36 16.62 0.00 -4.09
C LEU A 36 15.39 0.12 -3.18
N PRO A 37 15.56 0.03 -1.86
CA PRO A 37 14.45 0.18 -0.95
C PRO A 37 13.75 1.53 -1.09
N GLY A 38 12.43 1.50 -1.32
CA GLY A 38 11.58 2.67 -1.42
C GLY A 38 10.20 2.37 -0.90
N LEU A 39 9.76 3.11 0.13
CA LEU A 39 8.44 2.97 0.73
C LEU A 39 7.52 4.03 0.14
N THR A 40 6.51 3.61 -0.62
CA THR A 40 5.57 4.52 -1.28
C THR A 40 4.34 4.75 -0.40
N VAL A 41 4.15 5.99 0.06
CA VAL A 41 3.00 6.39 0.87
C VAL A 41 2.04 7.23 0.04
N ASP A 42 1.06 6.57 -0.58
CA ASP A 42 -0.04 7.25 -1.30
C ASP A 42 -1.33 7.23 -0.45
N THR A 43 -2.46 7.67 -1.02
CA THR A 43 -3.75 7.70 -0.33
C THR A 43 -4.25 6.30 0.05
N HIS A 44 -4.02 5.30 -0.79
CA HIS A 44 -4.38 3.90 -0.50
C HIS A 44 -3.54 3.37 0.66
N PHE A 45 -2.23 3.59 0.60
CA PHE A 45 -1.30 3.17 1.64
C PHE A 45 -1.67 3.77 3.00
N GLN A 46 -1.89 5.08 3.07
CA GLN A 46 -2.29 5.77 4.29
C GLN A 46 -3.57 5.19 4.87
N ARG A 47 -4.60 5.01 4.03
CA ARG A 47 -5.87 4.45 4.47
C ARG A 47 -5.72 3.06 5.07
N LEU A 48 -4.96 2.18 4.42
CA LEU A 48 -4.80 0.82 4.88
C LEU A 48 -3.97 0.71 6.15
N VAL A 49 -2.87 1.43 6.27
CA VAL A 49 -2.05 1.38 7.50
C VAL A 49 -2.81 1.91 8.71
N HIS A 50 -3.70 2.89 8.52
CA HIS A 50 -4.60 3.35 9.57
C HIS A 50 -5.64 2.29 9.94
N ARG A 51 -6.30 1.69 8.95
CA ARG A 51 -7.32 0.64 9.19
C ARG A 51 -6.72 -0.62 9.81
N LEU A 52 -5.51 -0.97 9.43
CA LEU A 52 -4.77 -2.12 10.00
C LEU A 52 -4.20 -1.82 11.40
N GLY A 53 -4.31 -0.59 11.87
CA GLY A 53 -3.82 -0.19 13.18
C GLY A 53 -2.29 -0.14 13.30
N LEU A 54 -1.59 -0.01 12.18
CA LEU A 54 -0.12 0.02 12.15
C LEU A 54 0.45 1.36 12.62
N THR A 55 -0.26 2.44 12.40
CA THR A 55 0.13 3.79 12.84
C THR A 55 -1.07 4.72 12.91
N ASP A 56 -1.02 5.70 13.81
CA ASP A 56 -2.00 6.80 13.91
C ASP A 56 -1.48 8.10 13.26
N GLU A 57 -0.25 8.08 12.74
CA GLU A 57 0.34 9.24 12.09
C GLU A 57 -0.46 9.67 10.87
N LYS A 58 -0.59 10.97 10.64
CA LYS A 58 -1.37 11.54 9.53
C LYS A 58 -0.50 12.14 8.43
N ASP A 59 0.68 12.62 8.81
CA ASP A 59 1.63 13.17 7.85
C ASP A 59 2.31 12.03 7.06
N PRO A 60 2.35 12.11 5.71
CA PRO A 60 2.96 11.07 4.87
C PRO A 60 4.41 10.74 5.23
N VAL A 61 5.21 11.73 5.61
CA VAL A 61 6.61 11.52 6.01
C VAL A 61 6.68 10.79 7.36
N ALA A 62 5.83 11.14 8.32
CA ALA A 62 5.73 10.45 9.61
C ALA A 62 5.25 9.01 9.44
N ILE A 63 4.29 8.76 8.54
CA ILE A 63 3.83 7.41 8.21
C ILE A 63 4.98 6.58 7.61
N GLU A 64 5.70 7.14 6.64
CA GLU A 64 6.85 6.49 6.01
C GLU A 64 7.88 6.06 7.06
N LYS A 65 8.21 6.95 7.98
CA LYS A 65 9.16 6.66 9.06
C LYS A 65 8.65 5.56 9.99
N ALA A 66 7.42 5.68 10.46
CA ALA A 66 6.82 4.71 11.38
C ALA A 66 6.75 3.31 10.77
N ILE A 67 6.26 3.20 9.54
CA ILE A 67 6.16 1.92 8.84
C ILE A 67 7.55 1.39 8.46
N GLY A 68 8.45 2.26 8.04
CA GLY A 68 9.81 1.88 7.68
C GLY A 68 10.61 1.28 8.85
N GLU A 69 10.32 1.68 10.07
CA GLU A 69 10.93 1.10 11.27
C GLU A 69 10.38 -0.30 11.61
N MET A 70 9.16 -0.61 11.19
CA MET A 70 8.52 -1.92 11.44
C MET A 70 8.95 -3.01 10.46
N ILE A 71 9.38 -2.62 9.27
CA ILE A 71 9.59 -3.52 8.13
C ILE A 71 11.04 -3.45 7.69
N GLU A 72 11.64 -4.61 7.38
CA GLU A 72 12.99 -4.65 6.83
C GLU A 72 13.06 -3.89 5.49
N LYS A 73 14.14 -3.15 5.29
CA LYS A 73 14.33 -2.31 4.09
C LYS A 73 14.13 -3.08 2.78
N ARG A 74 14.58 -4.33 2.72
CA ARG A 74 14.45 -5.19 1.54
C ARG A 74 13.00 -5.45 1.14
N GLU A 75 12.07 -5.32 2.09
CA GLU A 75 10.63 -5.57 1.88
C GLU A 75 9.82 -4.31 1.56
N TRP A 76 10.40 -3.11 1.69
CA TRP A 76 9.66 -1.85 1.56
C TRP A 76 8.92 -1.70 0.24
N THR A 77 9.59 -1.93 -0.88
CA THR A 77 8.98 -1.78 -2.21
C THR A 77 7.81 -2.75 -2.38
N MET A 78 8.02 -4.02 -2.06
CA MET A 78 6.98 -5.05 -2.20
C MET A 78 5.82 -4.83 -1.22
N PHE A 79 6.11 -4.43 0.01
CA PHE A 79 5.08 -4.09 0.99
C PHE A 79 4.19 -2.95 0.48
N SER A 80 4.79 -1.89 -0.06
CA SER A 80 4.05 -0.78 -0.66
C SER A 80 3.13 -1.25 -1.77
N HIS A 81 3.62 -2.08 -2.69
CA HIS A 81 2.81 -2.64 -3.78
C HIS A 81 1.64 -3.48 -3.27
N ARG A 82 1.87 -4.34 -2.29
CA ARG A 82 0.83 -5.21 -1.71
C ARG A 82 -0.26 -4.40 -1.01
N ILE A 83 0.12 -3.40 -0.23
CA ILE A 83 -0.83 -2.53 0.47
C ILE A 83 -1.66 -1.70 -0.52
N ILE A 84 -1.01 -1.07 -1.50
CA ILE A 84 -1.69 -0.26 -2.53
C ILE A 84 -2.63 -1.15 -3.37
N PHE A 85 -2.19 -2.33 -3.76
CA PHE A 85 -3.00 -3.30 -4.48
C PHE A 85 -4.26 -3.68 -3.68
N CYS A 86 -4.11 -4.02 -2.41
CA CYS A 86 -5.22 -4.31 -1.52
C CYS A 86 -6.20 -3.13 -1.43
N GLY A 87 -5.68 -1.91 -1.34
CA GLY A 87 -6.50 -0.70 -1.30
C GLY A 87 -7.30 -0.43 -2.57
N ARG A 88 -6.78 -0.86 -3.71
CA ARG A 88 -7.48 -0.72 -5.01
C ARG A 88 -8.49 -1.81 -5.25
N ARG A 89 -8.25 -3.03 -4.79
CA ARG A 89 -9.06 -4.21 -5.13
C ARG A 89 -10.06 -4.62 -4.06
N VAL A 90 -9.71 -4.42 -2.79
CA VAL A 90 -10.46 -4.99 -1.65
C VAL A 90 -10.84 -3.92 -0.65
N CYS A 91 -9.90 -3.20 -0.10
CA CYS A 91 -10.10 -2.24 0.98
C CYS A 91 -10.38 -0.84 0.44
N HIS A 92 -11.54 -0.65 -0.17
CA HIS A 92 -11.94 0.61 -0.80
C HIS A 92 -12.19 1.72 0.21
N ALA A 93 -12.10 2.98 -0.24
CA ALA A 93 -12.25 4.16 0.62
C ALA A 93 -13.63 4.25 1.28
N ARG A 94 -14.71 4.04 0.52
CA ARG A 94 -16.07 4.16 1.04
C ARG A 94 -16.56 2.92 1.74
N LYS A 95 -16.33 1.75 1.15
CA LYS A 95 -16.87 0.49 1.63
C LYS A 95 -15.92 -0.63 1.29
N ALA A 96 -15.21 -1.11 2.29
CA ALA A 96 -14.24 -2.19 2.11
C ALA A 96 -14.93 -3.56 2.05
N ALA A 97 -14.35 -4.49 1.28
CA ALA A 97 -14.82 -5.86 1.19
C ALA A 97 -14.32 -6.71 2.37
N CYS A 98 -14.65 -6.30 3.60
CA CYS A 98 -14.11 -6.91 4.82
C CYS A 98 -14.31 -8.44 4.88
N GLY A 99 -15.51 -8.92 4.58
CA GLY A 99 -15.82 -10.36 4.61
C GLY A 99 -15.13 -11.19 3.53
N ALA A 100 -14.52 -10.53 2.53
CA ALA A 100 -13.77 -11.15 1.44
C ALA A 100 -12.29 -10.73 1.43
N CYS A 101 -11.80 -10.17 2.54
CA CYS A 101 -10.42 -9.69 2.66
C CYS A 101 -9.50 -10.78 3.20
N PRO A 102 -8.35 -11.02 2.55
CA PRO A 102 -7.35 -11.97 3.06
C PRO A 102 -6.78 -11.60 4.43
N LEU A 103 -6.87 -10.33 4.83
CA LEU A 103 -6.34 -9.82 6.10
C LEU A 103 -7.42 -9.71 7.20
N ALA A 104 -8.62 -10.25 6.98
CA ALA A 104 -9.76 -10.07 7.86
C ALA A 104 -9.48 -10.45 9.33
N TYR A 105 -8.76 -11.55 9.56
CA TYR A 105 -8.49 -12.04 10.92
C TYR A 105 -7.62 -11.11 11.75
N ASP A 106 -6.72 -10.38 11.10
CA ASP A 106 -5.73 -9.53 11.77
C ASP A 106 -6.11 -8.05 11.75
N CYS A 107 -7.24 -7.70 11.14
CA CYS A 107 -7.63 -6.31 10.92
C CYS A 107 -8.55 -5.78 12.03
N PRO A 108 -8.12 -4.78 12.81
CA PRO A 108 -8.97 -4.17 13.85
C PRO A 108 -10.17 -3.40 13.29
N SER A 109 -10.15 -3.03 12.00
CA SER A 109 -11.25 -2.35 11.33
C SER A 109 -12.24 -3.32 10.66
N PHE A 110 -12.06 -4.62 10.83
CA PHE A 110 -12.97 -5.64 10.29
C PHE A 110 -14.41 -5.38 10.76
N GLY A 111 -15.32 -5.32 9.82
CA GLY A 111 -16.73 -5.04 10.08
C GLY A 111 -17.08 -3.57 10.26
N GLN A 112 -16.09 -2.71 10.55
CA GLN A 112 -16.31 -1.26 10.64
C GLN A 112 -16.14 -0.59 9.27
N ALA A 113 -15.15 -1.04 8.50
CA ALA A 113 -14.84 -0.48 7.19
C ALA A 113 -15.79 -0.97 6.08
N GLY A 114 -16.46 -2.10 6.26
CA GLY A 114 -17.38 -2.67 5.27
C GLY A 114 -18.08 -3.94 5.75
N PRO A 115 -18.90 -4.59 4.89
CA PRO A 115 -19.71 -5.74 5.26
C PRO A 115 -18.86 -6.97 5.57
N ILE A 116 -19.29 -7.74 6.55
CA ILE A 116 -18.67 -8.99 6.98
C ILE A 116 -19.26 -10.22 6.27
N GLU A 117 -20.52 -10.11 5.81
CA GLU A 117 -21.18 -11.18 5.08
C GLU A 117 -20.53 -11.43 3.71
N TRP A 118 -20.17 -12.68 3.43
CA TRP A 118 -19.51 -13.07 2.19
C TRP A 118 -20.25 -12.58 0.95
N THR A 119 -21.56 -12.84 0.88
CA THR A 119 -22.40 -12.50 -0.27
C THR A 119 -22.44 -11.01 -0.60
N GLU A 120 -22.25 -10.16 0.40
CA GLU A 120 -22.16 -8.72 0.20
C GLU A 120 -20.71 -8.27 -0.08
N ALA A 121 -19.76 -8.83 0.66
CA ALA A 121 -18.36 -8.46 0.54
C ALA A 121 -17.73 -8.88 -0.80
N GLU A 122 -18.05 -10.08 -1.30
CA GLU A 122 -17.48 -10.57 -2.57
C GLU A 122 -17.80 -9.66 -3.76
N LYS A 123 -18.96 -8.99 -3.75
CA LYS A 123 -19.37 -8.06 -4.79
C LYS A 123 -18.51 -6.80 -4.84
N LEU A 124 -17.85 -6.47 -3.75
CA LEU A 124 -17.01 -5.28 -3.62
C LEU A 124 -15.57 -5.52 -4.07
N VAL A 125 -15.14 -6.76 -4.21
CA VAL A 125 -13.81 -7.08 -4.74
C VAL A 125 -13.79 -6.80 -6.24
N THR A 126 -12.83 -5.99 -6.69
CA THR A 126 -12.72 -5.51 -8.07
C THR A 126 -11.42 -5.91 -8.75
N GLY A 127 -11.35 -5.67 -10.06
CA GLY A 127 -10.14 -5.88 -10.85
C GLY A 127 -10.07 -7.25 -11.50
N THR A 128 -9.07 -7.43 -12.36
CA THR A 128 -8.85 -8.67 -13.11
C THR A 128 -8.45 -9.84 -12.21
N GLU A 129 -7.91 -9.55 -11.04
CA GLU A 129 -7.45 -10.53 -10.06
C GLU A 129 -8.55 -10.97 -9.06
N ARG A 130 -9.77 -10.51 -9.26
CA ARG A 130 -10.90 -10.75 -8.36
C ARG A 130 -11.07 -12.22 -7.99
N ASP A 131 -11.11 -13.10 -8.99
CA ASP A 131 -11.34 -14.53 -8.75
C ASP A 131 -10.22 -15.17 -7.94
N HIS A 132 -8.98 -14.76 -8.19
CA HIS A 132 -7.82 -15.21 -7.42
C HIS A 132 -7.91 -14.74 -5.96
N ILE A 133 -8.27 -13.48 -5.73
CA ILE A 133 -8.44 -12.93 -4.37
C ILE A 133 -9.52 -13.69 -3.62
N LEU A 134 -10.66 -13.94 -4.24
CA LEU A 134 -11.77 -14.67 -3.63
C LEU A 134 -11.41 -16.12 -3.31
N SER A 135 -10.62 -16.77 -4.16
CA SER A 135 -10.17 -18.15 -3.90
C SER A 135 -9.29 -18.25 -2.64
N MET A 136 -8.38 -17.30 -2.44
CA MET A 136 -7.52 -17.27 -1.25
C MET A 136 -8.32 -17.21 0.06
N VAL A 137 -9.41 -16.43 0.05
CA VAL A 137 -10.27 -16.29 1.24
C VAL A 137 -11.15 -17.50 1.45
N GLY A 138 -11.64 -18.12 0.36
CA GLY A 138 -12.44 -19.34 0.41
C GLY A 138 -11.69 -20.50 1.05
N GLU A 139 -10.44 -20.71 0.66
CA GLU A 139 -9.59 -21.76 1.23
C GLU A 139 -9.32 -21.57 2.72
N SER A 140 -9.22 -20.32 3.19
CA SER A 140 -8.99 -20.01 4.59
C SER A 140 -10.24 -20.23 5.49
N ARG A 141 -11.43 -20.43 4.89
CA ARG A 141 -12.69 -20.63 5.61
C ARG A 141 -13.06 -22.11 5.81
N GLU A 142 -12.42 -22.98 5.06
CA GLU A 142 -12.56 -24.42 5.20
C GLU A 142 -11.66 -24.98 6.31
#